data_d5db71b71613bdb02647ec139155ba45
#
_entry.id   d5db71b71613bdb02647ec139155ba45
#
_cell.length_a   1.000
_cell.length_b   1.000
_cell.length_c   1.000
_cell.angle_alpha   90.00
_cell.angle_beta   90.00
_cell.angle_gamma   90.00
#
_symmetry.space_group_name_H-M   'P 1'
#
loop_
_entity.id
_entity.type
_entity.pdbx_description
1 polymer ?
#
loop_
_entity_poly.entity_id
_entity_poly.type
_entity_poly.pdbx_seq_one_letter_code
_entity_poly.pdbx_strand_id
1 'polypeptide(L)'
;SLYAGIWNPHATLYDFVYQQEINLKGLQKGDQLILKSVDSANLENGQYQFTGLLDSNTGDLKALLSKSDHSFEQSIQFEPVIKILNKPNFVFKFYGQDNLSEAYSTVLKQLDIVNKNNNAVVQSLTGFTAYPKSIGYMDINFDGYYDIVLSDISQARLIKDRRYIYWMYNPKTQQF
;
A
#
# COMPACT_ATOMS: atom_id res chain seq x y z
N SER A 1 -12.95 -7.17 2.60
CA SER A 1 -11.82 -6.49 1.93
C SER A 1 -10.54 -6.62 2.75
N LEU A 2 -9.37 -6.66 2.09
CA LEU A 2 -8.07 -6.71 2.75
C LEU A 2 -7.10 -5.79 2.03
N TYR A 3 -6.37 -4.98 2.79
CA TYR A 3 -5.26 -4.17 2.34
C TYR A 3 -3.96 -4.69 2.97
N ALA A 4 -3.05 -5.20 2.13
CA ALA A 4 -1.71 -5.61 2.51
C ALA A 4 -0.72 -4.48 2.16
N GLY A 5 -0.03 -3.95 3.16
CA GLY A 5 0.94 -2.87 2.98
C GLY A 5 1.59 -2.48 4.29
N ILE A 6 2.87 -2.11 4.25
CA ILE A 6 3.68 -1.83 5.45
C ILE A 6 3.14 -0.67 6.30
N TRP A 7 2.42 0.25 5.71
CA TRP A 7 2.01 1.49 6.39
C TRP A 7 0.76 1.37 7.25
N ASN A 8 -0.18 0.52 6.88
CA ASN A 8 -1.42 0.34 7.63
C ASN A 8 -2.15 -0.91 7.13
N PRO A 9 -1.61 -2.10 7.31
CA PRO A 9 -2.30 -3.31 6.88
C PRO A 9 -3.57 -3.49 7.72
N HIS A 10 -4.67 -3.70 7.01
CA HIS A 10 -5.99 -3.86 7.64
C HIS A 10 -6.92 -4.71 6.78
N ALA A 11 -7.94 -5.24 7.41
CA ALA A 11 -9.01 -5.96 6.72
C ALA A 11 -10.36 -5.66 7.37
N THR A 12 -11.41 -5.78 6.56
CA THR A 12 -12.80 -5.85 7.02
C THR A 12 -13.36 -7.18 6.55
N LEU A 13 -13.76 -8.01 7.49
CA LEU A 13 -14.44 -9.26 7.26
C LEU A 13 -15.92 -9.09 7.64
N TYR A 14 -16.80 -9.85 6.99
CA TYR A 14 -18.19 -9.93 7.37
C TYR A 14 -18.50 -11.36 7.85
N ASP A 15 -18.93 -11.48 9.09
CA ASP A 15 -19.39 -12.73 9.66
C ASP A 15 -20.87 -12.90 9.36
N PHE A 16 -21.19 -13.84 8.46
CA PHE A 16 -22.57 -14.09 8.03
C PHE A 16 -23.41 -14.80 9.10
N VAL A 17 -22.77 -15.49 10.04
CA VAL A 17 -23.47 -16.22 11.11
C VAL A 17 -23.99 -15.23 12.14
N TYR A 18 -23.13 -14.29 12.55
CA TYR A 18 -23.48 -13.28 13.56
C TYR A 18 -23.88 -11.95 12.94
N GLN A 19 -23.93 -11.84 11.61
CA GLN A 19 -24.30 -10.63 10.84
C GLN A 19 -23.53 -9.38 11.29
N GLN A 20 -22.24 -9.52 11.55
CA GLN A 20 -21.41 -8.43 12.04
C GLN A 20 -20.17 -8.18 11.18
N GLU A 21 -19.75 -6.93 11.11
CA GLU A 21 -18.46 -6.56 10.57
C GLU A 21 -17.35 -6.73 11.60
N ILE A 22 -16.23 -7.31 11.17
CA ILE A 22 -15.04 -7.50 11.98
C ILE A 22 -13.90 -6.71 11.33
N ASN A 23 -13.46 -5.67 12.02
CA ASN A 23 -12.34 -4.86 11.59
C ASN A 23 -11.03 -5.41 12.18
N LEU A 24 -10.07 -5.70 11.31
CA LEU A 24 -8.75 -6.20 11.66
C LEU A 24 -7.69 -5.15 11.34
N LYS A 25 -6.73 -4.98 12.23
CA LYS A 25 -5.53 -4.15 12.04
C LYS A 25 -4.30 -4.87 12.57
N GLY A 26 -3.13 -4.50 12.05
CA GLY A 26 -1.89 -5.10 12.52
C GLY A 26 -0.67 -4.60 11.78
N LEU A 27 0.19 -5.51 11.41
CA LEU A 27 1.47 -5.20 10.79
C LEU A 27 1.82 -6.20 9.68
N GLN A 28 2.62 -5.72 8.74
CA GLN A 28 3.27 -6.55 7.74
C GLN A 28 4.79 -6.45 7.90
N LYS A 29 5.45 -7.58 7.92
CA LYS A 29 6.91 -7.70 7.95
C LYS A 29 7.36 -8.60 6.82
N GLY A 30 7.94 -8.01 5.77
CA GLY A 30 8.20 -8.74 4.53
C GLY A 30 6.91 -9.30 3.95
N ASP A 31 6.90 -10.58 3.67
CA ASP A 31 5.74 -11.29 3.12
C ASP A 31 4.73 -11.74 4.19
N GLN A 32 5.07 -11.61 5.46
CA GLN A 32 4.20 -12.02 6.57
C GLN A 32 3.26 -10.88 6.98
N LEU A 33 1.95 -11.18 7.00
CA LEU A 33 0.89 -10.29 7.43
C LEU A 33 0.22 -10.84 8.70
N ILE A 34 0.16 -10.03 9.77
CA ILE A 34 -0.48 -10.40 11.03
C ILE A 34 -1.47 -9.31 11.42
N LEU A 35 -2.75 -9.66 11.48
CA LEU A 35 -3.81 -8.74 11.87
C LEU A 35 -4.60 -9.31 13.06
N LYS A 36 -5.19 -8.42 13.86
CA LYS A 36 -6.08 -8.77 14.99
C LYS A 36 -7.32 -7.89 14.96
N SER A 37 -8.42 -8.39 15.47
CA SER A 37 -9.64 -7.60 15.59
C SER A 37 -9.42 -6.41 16.52
N VAL A 38 -9.98 -5.25 16.15
CA VAL A 38 -9.79 -3.96 16.86
C VAL A 38 -10.89 -3.75 17.89
N ASP A 39 -12.10 -4.26 17.63
CA ASP A 39 -13.29 -4.04 18.47
C ASP A 39 -13.52 -5.24 19.41
N SER A 40 -12.56 -5.47 20.31
CA SER A 40 -12.64 -6.60 21.25
C SER A 40 -13.76 -6.50 22.31
N ALA A 41 -14.32 -5.31 22.51
CA ALA A 41 -15.32 -5.06 23.56
C ALA A 41 -16.71 -5.67 23.26
N ASN A 42 -17.01 -6.00 22.00
CA ASN A 42 -18.31 -6.52 21.57
C ASN A 42 -18.24 -7.95 20.98
N LEU A 43 -17.08 -8.60 21.03
CA LEU A 43 -16.93 -9.97 20.54
C LEU A 43 -17.21 -10.95 21.68
N GLU A 44 -18.46 -11.37 21.82
CA GLU A 44 -18.89 -12.38 22.78
C GLU A 44 -18.12 -13.71 22.70
N ASN A 45 -17.42 -13.95 21.57
CA ASN A 45 -16.79 -15.21 21.21
C ASN A 45 -15.29 -15.13 20.91
N GLY A 46 -14.55 -14.22 21.57
CA GLY A 46 -13.10 -14.15 21.45
C GLY A 46 -12.58 -13.28 20.29
N GLN A 47 -11.30 -12.97 20.36
CA GLN A 47 -10.62 -12.08 19.42
C GLN A 47 -10.21 -12.84 18.15
N TYR A 48 -10.53 -12.29 16.99
CA TYR A 48 -10.04 -12.83 15.73
C TYR A 48 -8.57 -12.49 15.50
N GLN A 49 -7.85 -13.48 14.99
CA GLN A 49 -6.46 -13.35 14.54
C GLN A 49 -6.37 -13.79 13.08
N PHE A 50 -5.59 -13.06 12.30
CA PHE A 50 -5.35 -13.33 10.91
C PHE A 50 -3.84 -13.38 10.68
N THR A 51 -3.35 -14.50 10.17
CA THR A 51 -1.93 -14.66 9.81
C THR A 51 -1.84 -15.09 8.37
N GLY A 52 -1.14 -14.31 7.54
CA GLY A 52 -1.05 -14.56 6.11
C GLY A 52 0.36 -14.49 5.57
N LEU A 53 0.59 -15.18 4.45
CA LEU A 53 1.79 -15.09 3.63
C LEU A 53 1.41 -14.54 2.26
N LEU A 54 1.97 -13.38 1.95
CA LEU A 54 1.79 -12.67 0.69
C LEU A 54 2.86 -13.09 -0.31
N ASP A 55 2.47 -13.58 -1.48
CA ASP A 55 3.37 -13.68 -2.60
C ASP A 55 3.50 -12.31 -3.27
N SER A 56 4.63 -11.65 -3.06
CA SER A 56 4.87 -10.30 -3.59
C SER A 56 4.98 -10.25 -5.12
N ASN A 57 5.14 -11.39 -5.80
CA ASN A 57 5.20 -11.45 -7.26
C ASN A 57 3.81 -11.54 -7.89
N THR A 58 2.93 -12.35 -7.31
CA THR A 58 1.56 -12.56 -7.82
C THR A 58 0.53 -11.68 -7.13
N GLY A 59 0.80 -11.27 -5.89
CA GLY A 59 -0.17 -10.60 -5.02
C GLY A 59 -1.12 -11.57 -4.31
N ASP A 60 -0.96 -12.87 -4.52
CA ASP A 60 -1.77 -13.89 -3.82
C ASP A 60 -1.41 -13.93 -2.34
N LEU A 61 -2.41 -14.10 -1.50
CA LEU A 61 -2.23 -14.21 -0.06
C LEU A 61 -2.90 -15.48 0.45
N LYS A 62 -2.11 -16.35 1.08
CA LYS A 62 -2.61 -17.51 1.83
C LYS A 62 -2.63 -17.16 3.30
N ALA A 63 -3.77 -17.32 3.94
CA ALA A 63 -3.96 -16.89 5.31
C ALA A 63 -4.75 -17.89 6.14
N LEU A 64 -4.53 -17.82 7.45
CA LEU A 64 -5.30 -18.50 8.47
C LEU A 64 -6.05 -17.45 9.29
N LEU A 65 -7.37 -17.56 9.36
CA LEU A 65 -8.22 -16.82 10.26
C LEU A 65 -8.60 -17.73 11.42
N SER A 66 -8.33 -17.33 12.64
CA SER A 66 -8.65 -18.08 13.83
C SER A 66 -9.22 -17.19 14.94
N LYS A 67 -9.89 -17.80 15.92
CA LYS A 67 -10.23 -17.12 17.17
C LYS A 67 -9.19 -17.42 18.24
N SER A 68 -9.00 -16.49 19.15
CA SER A 68 -8.01 -16.61 20.24
C SER A 68 -8.31 -17.77 21.21
N ASP A 69 -9.55 -18.19 21.30
CA ASP A 69 -10.01 -19.35 22.11
C ASP A 69 -9.93 -20.70 21.36
N HIS A 70 -9.39 -20.69 20.14
CA HIS A 70 -9.29 -21.85 19.25
C HIS A 70 -10.64 -22.50 18.86
N SER A 71 -11.77 -21.83 19.09
CA SER A 71 -13.09 -22.32 18.72
C SER A 71 -13.36 -22.27 17.23
N PHE A 72 -12.55 -21.54 16.48
CA PHE A 72 -12.68 -21.38 15.05
C PHE A 72 -11.30 -21.28 14.38
N GLU A 73 -11.14 -21.99 13.28
CA GLU A 73 -9.97 -21.88 12.41
C GLU A 73 -10.38 -22.11 10.95
N GLN A 74 -9.99 -21.21 10.07
CA GLN A 74 -10.28 -21.29 8.65
C GLN A 74 -9.11 -20.81 7.79
N SER A 75 -8.70 -21.66 6.85
CA SER A 75 -7.77 -21.24 5.79
C SER A 75 -8.50 -20.44 4.73
N ILE A 76 -7.92 -19.29 4.37
CA ILE A 76 -8.48 -18.37 3.38
C ILE A 76 -7.39 -18.06 2.35
N GLN A 77 -7.80 -18.00 1.09
CA GLN A 77 -6.95 -17.54 0.01
C GLN A 77 -7.55 -16.26 -0.59
N PHE A 78 -6.70 -15.24 -0.73
CA PHE A 78 -7.05 -14.00 -1.42
C PHE A 78 -6.27 -13.91 -2.72
N GLU A 79 -6.93 -13.40 -3.72
CA GLU A 79 -6.32 -12.99 -4.97
C GLU A 79 -6.34 -11.45 -5.06
N PRO A 80 -5.35 -10.83 -5.71
CA PRO A 80 -5.37 -9.38 -5.90
C PRO A 80 -6.58 -8.98 -6.74
N VAL A 81 -7.21 -7.86 -6.37
CA VAL A 81 -8.33 -7.29 -7.13
C VAL A 81 -7.88 -6.91 -8.55
N ILE A 82 -6.65 -6.42 -8.66
CA ILE A 82 -6.03 -6.07 -9.93
C ILE A 82 -5.00 -7.14 -10.26
N LYS A 83 -5.28 -7.95 -11.29
CA LYS A 83 -4.37 -8.97 -11.81
C LYS A 83 -3.61 -8.39 -13.00
N ILE A 84 -2.35 -8.02 -12.79
CA ILE A 84 -1.47 -7.52 -13.83
C ILE A 84 -0.63 -8.68 -14.35
N LEU A 85 -0.88 -9.12 -15.59
CA LEU A 85 -0.18 -10.25 -16.21
C LEU A 85 1.33 -9.99 -16.42
N ASN A 86 1.74 -8.76 -16.63
CA ASN A 86 3.13 -8.36 -16.88
C ASN A 86 3.51 -7.21 -15.95
N LYS A 87 3.35 -7.42 -14.65
CA LYS A 87 3.68 -6.40 -13.64
C LYS A 87 5.14 -5.99 -13.77
N PRO A 88 5.42 -4.69 -13.98
CA PRO A 88 6.79 -4.23 -14.03
C PRO A 88 7.46 -4.41 -12.66
N ASN A 89 8.68 -4.96 -12.68
CA ASN A 89 9.43 -5.22 -11.47
C ASN A 89 10.33 -4.03 -11.15
N PHE A 90 9.72 -2.97 -10.61
CA PHE A 90 10.40 -1.72 -10.29
C PHE A 90 10.65 -1.53 -8.80
N VAL A 91 11.73 -0.82 -8.52
CA VAL A 91 12.03 -0.21 -7.22
C VAL A 91 12.07 1.30 -7.43
N PHE A 92 11.41 2.03 -6.54
CA PHE A 92 11.39 3.49 -6.56
C PHE A 92 12.40 4.03 -5.56
N LYS A 93 13.37 4.80 -6.05
CA LYS A 93 14.36 5.48 -5.20
C LYS A 93 14.04 6.95 -5.14
N PHE A 94 13.76 7.43 -3.95
CA PHE A 94 13.38 8.82 -3.69
C PHE A 94 14.58 9.61 -3.18
N TYR A 95 14.82 10.75 -3.80
CA TYR A 95 15.90 11.66 -3.41
C TYR A 95 15.30 12.93 -2.84
N GLY A 96 15.65 13.20 -1.60
CA GLY A 96 15.23 14.36 -0.86
C GLY A 96 16.32 15.42 -0.79
N GLN A 97 15.89 16.63 -0.50
CA GLN A 97 16.75 17.75 -0.15
C GLN A 97 16.29 18.30 1.19
N ASP A 98 17.24 18.56 2.09
CA ASP A 98 16.94 19.24 3.34
C ASP A 98 16.56 20.69 3.07
N ASN A 99 15.49 21.11 3.70
CA ASN A 99 14.97 22.46 3.58
C ASN A 99 14.76 23.04 4.98
N LEU A 100 15.82 23.65 5.51
CA LEU A 100 15.85 24.13 6.90
C LEU A 100 15.05 25.43 7.12
N SER A 101 14.58 26.08 6.05
CA SER A 101 13.90 27.39 6.11
C SER A 101 12.39 27.33 5.94
N GLU A 102 11.81 26.17 5.65
CA GLU A 102 10.38 26.05 5.36
C GLU A 102 9.66 25.09 6.33
N ALA A 103 8.33 25.07 6.24
CA ALA A 103 7.47 24.22 7.07
C ALA A 103 7.75 22.70 6.97
N TYR A 104 8.51 22.29 5.95
CA TYR A 104 8.92 20.90 5.73
C TYR A 104 10.45 20.81 5.78
N SER A 105 10.97 20.06 6.72
CA SER A 105 12.42 19.88 6.93
C SER A 105 13.10 19.12 5.78
N THR A 106 12.36 18.32 5.03
CA THR A 106 12.85 17.56 3.87
C THR A 106 11.80 17.57 2.77
N VAL A 107 12.22 17.78 1.55
CA VAL A 107 11.36 17.75 0.36
C VAL A 107 11.92 16.76 -0.67
N LEU A 108 11.03 16.12 -1.42
CA LEU A 108 11.42 15.25 -2.55
C LEU A 108 11.59 16.11 -3.81
N LYS A 109 12.69 15.85 -4.53
CA LYS A 109 13.05 16.56 -5.77
C LYS A 109 13.25 15.63 -6.96
N GLN A 110 13.47 14.35 -6.70
CA GLN A 110 13.72 13.36 -7.74
C GLN A 110 13.18 12.00 -7.31
N LEU A 111 12.71 11.25 -8.29
CA LEU A 111 12.29 9.87 -8.17
C LEU A 111 12.92 9.08 -9.32
N ASP A 112 13.75 8.10 -9.00
CA ASP A 112 14.28 7.15 -9.97
C ASP A 112 13.46 5.86 -9.95
N ILE A 113 13.02 5.45 -11.12
CA ILE A 113 12.41 4.15 -11.39
C ILE A 113 13.54 3.20 -11.79
N VAL A 114 13.76 2.17 -10.98
CA VAL A 114 14.86 1.23 -11.12
C VAL A 114 14.32 -0.16 -11.40
N ASN A 115 14.84 -0.81 -12.42
CA ASN A 115 14.53 -2.22 -12.69
C ASN A 115 15.16 -3.09 -11.59
N LYS A 116 14.32 -3.82 -10.86
CA LYS A 116 14.75 -4.65 -9.72
C LYS A 116 15.69 -5.79 -10.12
N ASN A 117 15.59 -6.28 -11.35
CA ASN A 117 16.35 -7.45 -11.79
C ASN A 117 17.84 -7.12 -12.08
N ASN A 118 18.11 -5.92 -12.59
CA ASN A 118 19.45 -5.52 -13.02
C ASN A 118 19.94 -4.22 -12.37
N ASN A 119 19.16 -3.62 -11.47
CA ASN A 119 19.43 -2.34 -10.81
C ASN A 119 19.67 -1.14 -11.77
N ALA A 120 19.28 -1.27 -13.04
CA ALA A 120 19.39 -0.16 -13.98
C ALA A 120 18.28 0.88 -13.73
N VAL A 121 18.66 2.16 -13.80
CA VAL A 121 17.68 3.25 -13.80
C VAL A 121 16.97 3.26 -15.15
N VAL A 122 15.65 3.03 -15.13
CA VAL A 122 14.80 3.03 -16.33
C VAL A 122 14.34 4.44 -16.66
N GLN A 123 14.05 5.21 -15.61
CA GLN A 123 13.55 6.58 -15.76
C GLN A 123 13.88 7.40 -14.51
N SER A 124 14.19 8.68 -14.69
CA SER A 124 14.33 9.65 -13.61
C SER A 124 13.29 10.75 -13.78
N LEU A 125 12.44 10.92 -12.78
CA LEU A 125 11.44 11.98 -12.72
C LEU A 125 12.01 13.12 -11.86
N THR A 126 12.06 14.32 -12.43
CA THR A 126 12.61 15.53 -11.79
C THR A 126 11.70 16.72 -12.04
N GLY A 127 12.07 17.90 -11.55
CA GLY A 127 11.32 19.13 -11.80
C GLY A 127 10.09 19.32 -10.92
N PHE A 128 10.00 18.60 -9.81
CA PHE A 128 8.91 18.69 -8.84
C PHE A 128 9.41 18.97 -7.41
N THR A 129 8.49 19.32 -6.54
CA THR A 129 8.71 19.41 -5.10
C THR A 129 7.55 18.76 -4.39
N ALA A 130 7.82 17.65 -3.72
CA ALA A 130 6.77 16.85 -3.08
C ALA A 130 7.06 16.57 -1.61
N TYR A 131 5.99 16.28 -0.87
CA TYR A 131 6.09 15.89 0.53
C TYR A 131 6.51 14.42 0.66
N PRO A 132 7.60 14.09 1.40
CA PRO A 132 8.17 12.75 1.42
C PRO A 132 7.21 11.65 1.92
N LYS A 133 6.30 11.99 2.83
CA LYS A 133 5.36 11.03 3.42
C LYS A 133 4.03 10.91 2.67
N SER A 134 3.93 11.52 1.48
CA SER A 134 2.68 11.54 0.71
C SER A 134 2.64 10.55 -0.44
N ILE A 135 3.64 9.68 -0.54
CA ILE A 135 3.74 8.72 -1.64
C ILE A 135 2.57 7.75 -1.59
N GLY A 136 1.81 7.69 -2.66
CA GLY A 136 0.74 6.74 -2.87
C GLY A 136 0.90 5.99 -4.18
N TYR A 137 0.41 4.75 -4.19
CA TYR A 137 0.34 3.91 -5.38
C TYR A 137 -1.12 3.52 -5.57
N MET A 138 -1.68 3.88 -6.71
CA MET A 138 -3.07 3.55 -7.06
C MET A 138 -3.22 3.47 -8.58
N ASP A 139 -4.19 2.70 -9.03
CA ASP A 139 -4.58 2.65 -10.43
C ASP A 139 -5.61 3.77 -10.69
N ILE A 140 -5.12 4.91 -11.18
CA ILE A 140 -5.93 6.13 -11.33
C ILE A 140 -6.80 6.08 -12.57
N ASN A 141 -6.26 5.50 -13.65
CA ASN A 141 -6.92 5.41 -14.95
C ASN A 141 -7.64 4.08 -15.20
N PHE A 142 -7.64 3.17 -14.21
CA PHE A 142 -8.27 1.85 -14.24
C PHE A 142 -7.77 0.94 -15.38
N ASP A 143 -6.48 1.05 -15.72
CA ASP A 143 -5.83 0.21 -16.74
C ASP A 143 -5.17 -1.05 -16.18
N GLY A 144 -5.24 -1.24 -14.86
CA GLY A 144 -4.70 -2.38 -14.15
C GLY A 144 -3.26 -2.20 -13.66
N TYR A 145 -2.61 -1.08 -13.95
CA TYR A 145 -1.26 -0.77 -13.48
C TYR A 145 -1.30 0.27 -12.37
N TYR A 146 -0.30 0.22 -11.49
CA TYR A 146 -0.19 1.23 -10.44
C TYR A 146 0.49 2.49 -10.95
N ASP A 147 -0.14 3.62 -10.66
CA ASP A 147 0.36 4.96 -10.86
C ASP A 147 0.99 5.49 -9.57
N ILE A 148 1.77 6.56 -9.69
CA ILE A 148 2.42 7.22 -8.56
C ILE A 148 1.71 8.54 -8.27
N VAL A 149 1.41 8.77 -6.99
CA VAL A 149 0.80 10.00 -6.50
C VAL A 149 1.66 10.61 -5.42
N LEU A 150 1.94 11.90 -5.53
CA LEU A 150 2.65 12.69 -4.51
C LEU A 150 1.90 13.99 -4.23
N SER A 151 1.94 14.47 -2.98
CA SER A 151 1.47 15.83 -2.67
C SER A 151 2.47 16.87 -3.15
N ASP A 152 2.02 17.78 -4.00
CA ASP A 152 2.80 18.93 -4.48
C ASP A 152 2.90 19.98 -3.37
N ILE A 153 4.13 20.30 -2.97
CA ILE A 153 4.44 21.35 -2.00
C ILE A 153 5.31 22.45 -2.60
N SER A 154 5.35 22.57 -3.92
CA SER A 154 6.15 23.59 -4.63
C SER A 154 5.75 25.03 -4.27
N GLN A 155 4.53 25.21 -3.75
CA GLN A 155 4.03 26.48 -3.25
C GLN A 155 3.43 26.27 -1.86
N ALA A 156 3.78 27.13 -0.90
CA ALA A 156 3.15 27.13 0.42
C ALA A 156 1.64 27.35 0.27
N ARG A 157 0.84 26.32 0.60
CA ARG A 157 -0.61 26.34 0.39
C ARG A 157 -1.34 25.96 1.66
N LEU A 158 -2.50 26.54 1.82
CA LEU A 158 -3.46 26.12 2.84
C LEU A 158 -3.94 24.69 2.52
N ILE A 159 -4.31 23.94 3.55
CA ILE A 159 -4.78 22.54 3.43
C ILE A 159 -5.90 22.39 2.40
N LYS A 160 -6.77 23.38 2.26
CA LYS A 160 -7.89 23.40 1.29
C LYS A 160 -7.43 23.50 -0.18
N ASP A 161 -6.19 23.92 -0.42
CA ASP A 161 -5.64 24.14 -1.77
C ASP A 161 -4.61 23.06 -2.14
N ARG A 162 -4.73 21.86 -1.58
CA ARG A 162 -3.80 20.76 -1.88
C ARG A 162 -3.81 20.43 -3.36
N ARG A 163 -2.59 20.27 -3.90
CA ARG A 163 -2.34 19.74 -5.24
C ARG A 163 -1.62 18.42 -5.16
N TYR A 164 -1.78 17.63 -6.20
CA TYR A 164 -1.12 16.36 -6.33
C TYR A 164 -0.42 16.27 -7.66
N ILE A 165 0.68 15.54 -7.68
CA ILE A 165 1.42 15.17 -8.86
C ILE A 165 1.06 13.72 -9.14
N TYR A 166 0.67 13.44 -10.38
CA TYR A 166 0.31 12.10 -10.83
C TYR A 166 1.24 11.69 -11.96
N TRP A 167 1.87 10.53 -11.83
CA TRP A 167 2.58 9.88 -12.91
C TRP A 167 1.88 8.57 -13.22
N MET A 168 1.25 8.51 -14.39
CA MET A 168 0.55 7.32 -14.85
C MET A 168 1.51 6.42 -15.61
N TYR A 169 1.49 5.14 -15.27
CA TYR A 169 2.32 4.16 -15.95
C TYR A 169 1.76 3.84 -17.33
N ASN A 170 2.61 3.88 -18.35
CA ASN A 170 2.25 3.48 -19.70
C ASN A 170 2.88 2.11 -20.01
N PRO A 171 2.10 1.02 -20.11
CA PRO A 171 2.64 -0.32 -20.33
C PRO A 171 3.29 -0.51 -21.73
N LYS A 172 2.96 0.33 -22.71
CA LYS A 172 3.56 0.27 -24.05
C LYS A 172 4.98 0.82 -24.07
N THR A 173 5.22 1.92 -23.36
CA THR A 173 6.55 2.55 -23.25
C THR A 173 7.33 2.07 -22.04
N GLN A 174 6.68 1.39 -21.09
CA GLN A 174 7.20 0.99 -19.80
C GLN A 174 7.74 2.17 -18.96
N GLN A 175 7.11 3.33 -19.07
CA GLN A 175 7.48 4.58 -18.42
C GLN A 175 6.26 5.21 -17.72
N PHE A 176 6.56 6.10 -16.78
CA PHE A 176 5.58 6.94 -16.10
C PHE A 176 5.43 8.30 -16.75
#